data_ce945f0817e6b0915a0c8b8c355d596f
#
_entry.id   ce945f0817e6b0915a0c8b8c355d596f
#
_cell.length_a   1.000
_cell.length_b   1.000
_cell.length_c   1.000
_cell.angle_alpha   90.00
_cell.angle_beta   90.00
_cell.angle_gamma   90.00
#
_symmetry.space_group_name_H-M   'P 1'
#
loop_
_entity.id
_entity.type
_entity.pdbx_description
1 polymer ?
#
loop_
_entity_poly.entity_id
_entity_poly.type
_entity_poly.pdbx_seq_one_letter_code
_entity_poly.pdbx_strand_id
1 'polypeptide(L)'
;MEGMRRPATAPPDQLGMHDGLAYALFLPAGTAIGAVVILHGAGSCKESHFDFARACRAADLAAVAFDQRGHGDSASAMDGRAAADVATIAGVLPSGLPVALRGSSMGGYLALVSAEQVGATAVVAICPASAEHLAQGLADERFDFRAEHGPLQAFLTEHPLDAVVPDLQAELLLLHAEGDDSVPIAHSRELAGLADPGRTRFVAVPGGDHRSVQHDPELQALALRFLENALAAG
;
A
#
# COMPACT_ATOMS: atom_id res chain seq x y z
N MET A 1 26.06 -24.19 -24.90
CA MET A 1 25.66 -22.91 -24.29
C MET A 1 24.75 -23.25 -23.13
N GLU A 2 25.31 -23.30 -21.94
CA GLU A 2 24.55 -23.50 -20.71
C GLU A 2 23.70 -22.25 -20.44
N GLY A 3 22.39 -22.40 -20.53
CA GLY A 3 21.47 -21.31 -20.24
C GLY A 3 21.65 -20.87 -18.79
N MET A 4 22.04 -19.61 -18.60
CA MET A 4 22.13 -18.95 -17.31
C MET A 4 20.76 -19.04 -16.62
N ARG A 5 20.59 -19.99 -15.68
CA ARG A 5 19.40 -20.07 -14.84
C ARG A 5 19.32 -18.76 -14.06
N ARG A 6 18.24 -17.97 -14.27
CA ARG A 6 17.92 -16.87 -13.39
C ARG A 6 17.89 -17.42 -11.96
N PRO A 7 18.58 -16.80 -10.97
CA PRO A 7 18.48 -17.25 -9.60
C PRO A 7 17.00 -17.22 -9.20
N ALA A 8 16.53 -18.30 -8.59
CA ALA A 8 15.16 -18.39 -8.10
C ALA A 8 14.97 -17.24 -7.09
N THR A 9 13.95 -16.43 -7.31
CA THR A 9 13.60 -15.35 -6.36
C THR A 9 13.23 -15.99 -5.04
N ALA A 10 13.87 -15.52 -3.94
CA ALA A 10 13.62 -16.07 -2.60
C ALA A 10 12.13 -15.97 -2.23
N PRO A 11 11.50 -17.06 -1.75
CA PRO A 11 10.10 -17.08 -1.36
C PRO A 11 9.85 -16.22 -0.11
N PRO A 12 8.58 -15.95 0.25
CA PRO A 12 8.24 -15.44 1.58
C PRO A 12 8.67 -16.44 2.65
N ASP A 13 8.95 -15.95 3.85
CA ASP A 13 9.31 -16.77 5.01
C ASP A 13 8.08 -17.51 5.56
N GLN A 14 6.90 -16.89 5.43
CA GLN A 14 5.63 -17.49 5.82
C GLN A 14 4.52 -17.09 4.86
N LEU A 15 3.71 -18.07 4.48
CA LEU A 15 2.38 -17.88 3.90
C LEU A 15 1.36 -18.29 4.95
N GLY A 16 0.31 -17.48 5.13
CA GLY A 16 -0.69 -17.74 6.16
C GLY A 16 -2.02 -17.09 5.90
N MET A 17 -2.93 -17.34 6.84
CA MET A 17 -4.26 -16.75 6.91
C MET A 17 -4.44 -16.16 8.29
N HIS A 18 -4.87 -14.90 8.38
CA HIS A 18 -5.17 -14.22 9.63
C HIS A 18 -6.51 -13.48 9.49
N ASP A 19 -7.48 -13.80 10.31
CA ASP A 19 -8.88 -13.30 10.23
C ASP A 19 -9.48 -13.34 8.82
N GLY A 20 -9.22 -14.45 8.09
CA GLY A 20 -9.69 -14.62 6.71
C GLY A 20 -8.92 -13.83 5.67
N LEU A 21 -7.82 -13.18 6.03
CA LEU A 21 -6.93 -12.44 5.14
C LEU A 21 -5.69 -13.28 4.84
N ALA A 22 -5.47 -13.59 3.57
CA ALA A 22 -4.31 -14.33 3.11
C ALA A 22 -3.09 -13.40 3.03
N TYR A 23 -1.98 -13.79 3.64
CA TYR A 23 -0.79 -12.96 3.69
C TYR A 23 0.50 -13.73 3.35
N ALA A 24 1.52 -12.97 3.00
CA ALA A 24 2.89 -13.40 2.82
C ALA A 24 3.81 -12.52 3.68
N LEU A 25 4.57 -13.14 4.59
CA LEU A 25 5.50 -12.46 5.49
C LEU A 25 6.92 -12.65 5.00
N PHE A 26 7.69 -11.56 5.00
CA PHE A 26 9.10 -11.52 4.64
C PHE A 26 9.87 -10.96 5.84
N LEU A 27 10.81 -11.74 6.37
CA LEU A 27 11.60 -11.38 7.53
C LEU A 27 13.07 -11.21 7.16
N PRO A 28 13.77 -10.18 7.64
CA PRO A 28 15.21 -10.07 7.44
C PRO A 28 15.94 -11.20 8.19
N ALA A 29 17.16 -11.50 7.74
CA ALA A 29 18.00 -12.51 8.40
C ALA A 29 18.49 -12.07 9.79
N GLY A 30 18.57 -10.76 10.02
CA GLY A 30 18.95 -10.13 11.29
C GLY A 30 17.75 -9.57 12.05
N THR A 31 18.05 -8.67 12.99
CA THR A 31 17.01 -7.93 13.72
C THR A 31 16.37 -6.89 12.80
N ALA A 32 15.04 -6.95 12.67
CA ALA A 32 14.32 -5.94 11.93
C ALA A 32 14.39 -4.58 12.62
N ILE A 33 14.63 -3.53 11.86
CA ILE A 33 14.66 -2.13 12.33
C ILE A 33 13.30 -1.43 12.20
N GLY A 34 12.35 -2.02 11.49
CA GLY A 34 11.00 -1.54 11.26
C GLY A 34 10.20 -2.55 10.47
N ALA A 35 8.94 -2.22 10.20
CA ALA A 35 8.02 -3.11 9.51
C ALA A 35 7.15 -2.36 8.48
N VAL A 36 6.74 -3.05 7.41
CA VAL A 36 5.96 -2.47 6.33
C VAL A 36 4.76 -3.36 5.99
N VAL A 37 3.55 -2.79 6.01
CA VAL A 37 2.36 -3.41 5.42
C VAL A 37 2.23 -2.95 3.98
N ILE A 38 2.06 -3.88 3.05
CA ILE A 38 1.99 -3.62 1.62
C ILE A 38 0.59 -3.94 1.10
N LEU A 39 -0.04 -2.93 0.48
CA LEU A 39 -1.42 -2.96 0.00
C LEU A 39 -1.46 -2.88 -1.53
N HIS A 40 -2.08 -3.86 -2.17
CA HIS A 40 -2.25 -3.89 -3.63
C HIS A 40 -3.44 -3.03 -4.10
N GLY A 41 -3.51 -2.72 -5.39
CA GLY A 41 -4.64 -2.03 -6.02
C GLY A 41 -5.85 -2.93 -6.28
N ALA A 42 -6.97 -2.35 -6.71
CA ALA A 42 -8.18 -3.08 -7.09
C ALA A 42 -7.89 -4.12 -8.19
N GLY A 43 -8.45 -5.33 -8.03
CA GLY A 43 -8.27 -6.44 -8.96
C GLY A 43 -6.84 -7.04 -9.00
N SER A 44 -5.98 -6.73 -8.02
CA SER A 44 -4.64 -7.27 -7.89
C SER A 44 -4.55 -8.28 -6.74
N CYS A 45 -3.34 -8.68 -6.34
CA CYS A 45 -3.08 -9.64 -5.27
C CYS A 45 -1.73 -9.37 -4.59
N LYS A 46 -1.48 -10.02 -3.45
CA LYS A 46 -0.25 -9.90 -2.66
C LYS A 46 1.02 -10.22 -3.45
N GLU A 47 0.95 -11.18 -4.36
CA GLU A 47 2.09 -11.64 -5.16
C GLU A 47 2.67 -10.53 -6.05
N SER A 48 1.83 -9.60 -6.50
CA SER A 48 2.25 -8.48 -7.36
C SER A 48 3.22 -7.51 -6.68
N HIS A 49 3.35 -7.60 -5.35
CA HIS A 49 4.23 -6.75 -4.55
C HIS A 49 5.38 -7.50 -3.85
N PHE A 50 5.62 -8.76 -4.19
CA PHE A 50 6.70 -9.55 -3.60
C PHE A 50 8.10 -9.04 -3.96
N ASP A 51 8.26 -8.32 -5.06
CA ASP A 51 9.48 -7.62 -5.42
C ASP A 51 9.85 -6.59 -4.35
N PHE A 52 8.91 -5.71 -4.00
CA PHE A 52 9.12 -4.70 -2.96
C PHE A 52 9.26 -5.33 -1.55
N ALA A 53 8.50 -6.36 -1.23
CA ALA A 53 8.62 -7.05 0.05
C ALA A 53 10.02 -7.70 0.23
N ARG A 54 10.62 -8.23 -0.86
CA ARG A 54 12.01 -8.71 -0.85
C ARG A 54 13.02 -7.58 -0.69
N ALA A 55 12.75 -6.41 -1.29
CA ALA A 55 13.60 -5.24 -1.10
C ALA A 55 13.56 -4.76 0.36
N CYS A 56 12.39 -4.72 0.99
CA CYS A 56 12.26 -4.45 2.43
C CYS A 56 13.08 -5.43 3.26
N ARG A 57 12.93 -6.74 3.02
CA ARG A 57 13.69 -7.78 3.71
C ARG A 57 15.21 -7.60 3.58
N ALA A 58 15.68 -7.20 2.39
CA ALA A 58 17.11 -6.95 2.15
C ALA A 58 17.64 -5.67 2.82
N ALA A 59 16.75 -4.78 3.24
CA ALA A 59 17.01 -3.53 3.95
C ALA A 59 16.70 -3.64 5.46
N ASP A 60 16.74 -4.83 6.02
CA ASP A 60 16.46 -5.11 7.43
C ASP A 60 15.06 -4.66 7.90
N LEU A 61 14.08 -4.61 7.00
CA LEU A 61 12.68 -4.36 7.31
C LEU A 61 11.86 -5.66 7.22
N ALA A 62 11.03 -5.93 8.22
CA ALA A 62 9.99 -6.93 8.10
C ALA A 62 8.90 -6.41 7.15
N ALA A 63 8.34 -7.25 6.28
CA ALA A 63 7.28 -6.83 5.38
C ALA A 63 6.17 -7.87 5.30
N VAL A 64 4.92 -7.41 5.28
CA VAL A 64 3.77 -8.26 5.02
C VAL A 64 2.99 -7.71 3.82
N ALA A 65 2.81 -8.55 2.80
CA ALA A 65 1.88 -8.30 1.70
C ALA A 65 0.66 -9.21 1.89
N PHE A 66 -0.54 -8.69 1.70
CA PHE A 66 -1.76 -9.47 1.90
C PHE A 66 -2.78 -9.24 0.80
N ASP A 67 -3.64 -10.21 0.58
CA ASP A 67 -4.81 -10.04 -0.25
C ASP A 67 -5.90 -9.35 0.56
N GLN A 68 -6.36 -8.20 0.10
CA GLN A 68 -7.51 -7.53 0.69
C GLN A 68 -8.77 -8.38 0.49
N ARG A 69 -9.79 -8.26 1.36
CA ARG A 69 -11.04 -8.99 1.18
C ARG A 69 -11.58 -8.85 -0.24
N GLY A 70 -12.14 -9.90 -0.76
CA GLY A 70 -12.64 -9.97 -2.13
C GLY A 70 -11.58 -10.26 -3.19
N HIS A 71 -10.30 -10.25 -2.84
CA HIS A 71 -9.17 -10.48 -3.74
C HIS A 71 -8.41 -11.76 -3.39
N GLY A 72 -7.67 -12.28 -4.36
CA GLY A 72 -6.74 -13.40 -4.21
C GLY A 72 -7.31 -14.56 -3.41
N ASP A 73 -6.54 -15.01 -2.42
CA ASP A 73 -6.89 -16.13 -1.53
C ASP A 73 -7.68 -15.69 -0.28
N SER A 74 -7.94 -14.38 -0.09
CA SER A 74 -8.69 -13.88 1.06
C SER A 74 -10.16 -14.25 1.01
N ALA A 75 -10.69 -14.59 2.20
CA ALA A 75 -12.09 -14.91 2.37
C ALA A 75 -12.98 -13.65 2.33
N SER A 76 -14.28 -13.86 2.12
CA SER A 76 -15.32 -12.82 2.12
C SER A 76 -15.17 -11.76 1.02
N ALA A 77 -16.22 -10.98 0.83
CA ALA A 77 -16.20 -9.79 0.00
C ALA A 77 -15.61 -8.60 0.76
N MET A 78 -15.11 -7.61 0.04
CA MET A 78 -14.64 -6.35 0.60
C MET A 78 -15.84 -5.53 1.10
N ASP A 79 -15.75 -5.02 2.31
CA ASP A 79 -16.81 -4.29 2.99
C ASP A 79 -16.28 -3.06 3.76
N GLY A 80 -17.06 -2.52 4.68
CA GLY A 80 -16.69 -1.38 5.51
C GLY A 80 -15.53 -1.62 6.48
N ARG A 81 -14.99 -2.85 6.59
CA ARG A 81 -13.84 -3.17 7.47
C ARG A 81 -12.48 -2.97 6.82
N ALA A 82 -12.42 -2.44 5.60
CA ALA A 82 -11.19 -2.38 4.82
C ALA A 82 -10.00 -1.72 5.57
N ALA A 83 -10.22 -0.64 6.34
CA ALA A 83 -9.18 -0.04 7.17
C ALA A 83 -8.81 -0.92 8.39
N ALA A 84 -9.79 -1.54 9.04
CA ALA A 84 -9.56 -2.45 10.16
C ALA A 84 -8.78 -3.71 9.75
N ASP A 85 -8.98 -4.19 8.53
CA ASP A 85 -8.21 -5.29 7.96
C ASP A 85 -6.71 -4.96 7.85
N VAL A 86 -6.37 -3.72 7.53
CA VAL A 86 -4.96 -3.27 7.50
C VAL A 86 -4.35 -3.34 8.89
N ALA A 87 -5.07 -2.86 9.92
CA ALA A 87 -4.62 -2.96 11.31
C ALA A 87 -4.50 -4.41 11.78
N THR A 88 -5.44 -5.27 11.39
CA THR A 88 -5.40 -6.72 11.67
C THR A 88 -4.14 -7.37 11.08
N ILE A 89 -3.81 -7.06 9.84
CA ILE A 89 -2.61 -7.59 9.18
C ILE A 89 -1.31 -6.97 9.75
N ALA A 90 -1.32 -5.72 10.18
CA ALA A 90 -0.18 -5.14 10.90
C ALA A 90 0.17 -5.95 12.16
N GLY A 91 -0.83 -6.57 12.82
CA GLY A 91 -0.64 -7.46 13.97
C GLY A 91 0.11 -8.77 13.66
N VAL A 92 0.31 -9.14 12.39
CA VAL A 92 1.12 -10.31 11.97
C VAL A 92 2.62 -10.00 12.01
N LEU A 93 2.99 -8.72 11.93
CA LEU A 93 4.38 -8.27 11.99
C LEU A 93 4.99 -8.47 13.39
N PRO A 94 6.32 -8.59 13.51
CA PRO A 94 6.97 -8.66 14.82
C PRO A 94 6.60 -7.45 15.69
N SER A 95 6.24 -7.69 16.93
CA SER A 95 5.79 -6.65 17.87
C SER A 95 6.92 -5.68 18.27
N GLY A 96 6.54 -4.43 18.58
CA GLY A 96 7.47 -3.41 19.07
C GLY A 96 8.29 -2.72 17.98
N LEU A 97 8.03 -3.01 16.71
CA LEU A 97 8.65 -2.30 15.59
C LEU A 97 7.82 -1.08 15.19
N PRO A 98 8.43 0.03 14.77
CA PRO A 98 7.71 1.08 14.07
C PRO A 98 7.18 0.52 12.74
N VAL A 99 5.95 0.89 12.40
CA VAL A 99 5.23 0.36 11.23
C VAL A 99 5.03 1.45 10.19
N ALA A 100 5.25 1.12 8.93
CA ALA A 100 4.90 1.95 7.80
C ALA A 100 3.91 1.23 6.87
N LEU A 101 3.20 2.00 6.06
CA LEU A 101 2.27 1.50 5.05
C LEU A 101 2.76 1.86 3.65
N ARG A 102 2.65 0.93 2.71
CA ARG A 102 2.87 1.21 1.29
C ARG A 102 1.73 0.65 0.46
N GLY A 103 1.07 1.50 -0.30
CA GLY A 103 -0.05 1.07 -1.13
C GLY A 103 -0.08 1.73 -2.50
N SER A 104 -0.70 1.06 -3.48
CA SER A 104 -0.92 1.60 -4.82
C SER A 104 -2.40 1.64 -5.18
N SER A 105 -2.85 2.70 -5.86
CA SER A 105 -4.25 2.88 -6.29
C SER A 105 -5.21 2.78 -5.10
N MET A 106 -6.15 1.83 -5.10
CA MET A 106 -7.01 1.49 -3.96
C MET A 106 -6.19 1.19 -2.69
N GLY A 107 -5.07 0.48 -2.81
CA GLY A 107 -4.17 0.24 -1.68
C GLY A 107 -3.52 1.51 -1.16
N GLY A 108 -3.25 2.49 -2.03
CA GLY A 108 -2.77 3.83 -1.65
C GLY A 108 -3.82 4.63 -0.86
N TYR A 109 -5.07 4.57 -1.30
CA TYR A 109 -6.21 5.12 -0.56
C TYR A 109 -6.31 4.48 0.83
N LEU A 110 -6.32 3.14 0.90
CA LEU A 110 -6.43 2.43 2.17
C LEU A 110 -5.23 2.67 3.09
N ALA A 111 -4.01 2.80 2.56
CA ALA A 111 -2.83 3.14 3.36
C ALA A 111 -2.99 4.49 4.05
N LEU A 112 -3.54 5.50 3.36
CA LEU A 112 -3.80 6.81 3.95
C LEU A 112 -4.90 6.75 5.02
N VAL A 113 -6.03 6.11 4.71
CA VAL A 113 -7.19 6.03 5.62
C VAL A 113 -6.87 5.22 6.89
N SER A 114 -6.05 4.18 6.81
CA SER A 114 -5.72 3.31 7.94
C SER A 114 -4.49 3.73 8.74
N ALA A 115 -3.79 4.78 8.32
CA ALA A 115 -2.51 5.19 8.92
C ALA A 115 -2.61 5.49 10.42
N GLU A 116 -3.63 6.22 10.85
CA GLU A 116 -3.87 6.53 12.26
C GLU A 116 -4.19 5.27 13.07
N GLN A 117 -5.09 4.43 12.57
CA GLN A 117 -5.51 3.19 13.26
C GLN A 117 -4.34 2.21 13.43
N VAL A 118 -3.41 2.16 12.49
CA VAL A 118 -2.19 1.34 12.55
C VAL A 118 -1.11 1.99 13.43
N GLY A 119 -1.18 3.29 13.66
CA GLY A 119 -0.10 4.07 14.25
C GLY A 119 1.12 4.14 13.33
N ALA A 120 0.87 4.33 12.04
CA ALA A 120 1.92 4.31 11.04
C ALA A 120 2.88 5.51 11.19
N THR A 121 4.19 5.23 11.20
CA THR A 121 5.24 6.26 11.20
C THR A 121 5.37 6.92 9.82
N ALA A 122 5.15 6.14 8.76
CA ALA A 122 5.24 6.64 7.39
C ALA A 122 4.23 5.97 6.45
N VAL A 123 3.83 6.68 5.40
CA VAL A 123 2.98 6.19 4.32
C VAL A 123 3.63 6.48 2.98
N VAL A 124 3.72 5.47 2.12
CA VAL A 124 4.02 5.63 0.69
C VAL A 124 2.75 5.33 -0.09
N ALA A 125 2.15 6.35 -0.68
CA ALA A 125 0.96 6.22 -1.51
C ALA A 125 1.31 6.44 -3.00
N ILE A 126 1.08 5.41 -3.82
CA ILE A 126 1.43 5.38 -5.23
C ILE A 126 0.15 5.49 -6.05
N CYS A 127 0.02 6.57 -6.83
CA CYS A 127 -1.17 6.86 -7.63
C CYS A 127 -2.47 6.60 -6.83
N PRO A 128 -2.61 7.13 -5.59
CA PRO A 128 -3.74 6.80 -4.72
C PRO A 128 -5.06 7.18 -5.41
N ALA A 129 -6.03 6.26 -5.38
CA ALA A 129 -7.38 6.55 -5.85
C ALA A 129 -8.12 7.47 -4.86
N SER A 130 -9.07 8.27 -5.34
CA SER A 130 -10.00 8.96 -4.43
C SER A 130 -11.17 8.07 -4.02
N ALA A 131 -11.86 8.42 -2.93
CA ALA A 131 -13.09 7.76 -2.51
C ALA A 131 -14.14 7.78 -3.62
N GLU A 132 -14.31 8.92 -4.30
CA GLU A 132 -15.25 9.09 -5.40
C GLU A 132 -14.91 8.20 -6.59
N HIS A 133 -13.61 8.13 -6.95
CA HIS A 133 -13.15 7.28 -8.05
C HIS A 133 -13.46 5.79 -7.77
N LEU A 134 -13.21 5.34 -6.52
CA LEU A 134 -13.51 3.98 -6.09
C LEU A 134 -15.02 3.74 -6.05
N ALA A 135 -15.81 4.67 -5.52
CA ALA A 135 -17.26 4.58 -5.46
C ALA A 135 -17.89 4.51 -6.85
N GLN A 136 -17.42 5.35 -7.78
CA GLN A 136 -17.88 5.31 -9.17
C GLN A 136 -17.47 4.01 -9.88
N GLY A 137 -16.24 3.52 -9.62
CA GLY A 137 -15.78 2.24 -10.16
C GLY A 137 -16.59 1.04 -9.69
N LEU A 138 -17.05 1.06 -8.44
CA LEU A 138 -17.96 0.06 -7.88
C LEU A 138 -19.35 0.14 -8.54
N ALA A 139 -19.91 1.35 -8.67
CA ALA A 139 -21.22 1.57 -9.26
C ALA A 139 -21.25 1.15 -10.74
N ASP A 140 -20.16 1.36 -11.47
CA ASP A 140 -20.01 1.00 -12.88
C ASP A 140 -19.56 -0.45 -13.10
N GLU A 141 -19.42 -1.26 -12.03
CA GLU A 141 -18.92 -2.64 -12.08
C GLU A 141 -17.56 -2.79 -12.80
N ARG A 142 -16.68 -1.76 -12.68
CA ARG A 142 -15.38 -1.72 -13.38
C ARG A 142 -14.31 -2.56 -12.70
N PHE A 143 -14.53 -3.00 -11.47
CA PHE A 143 -13.51 -3.71 -10.69
C PHE A 143 -13.77 -5.21 -10.66
N ASP A 144 -12.71 -5.98 -10.88
CA ASP A 144 -12.73 -7.44 -10.80
C ASP A 144 -12.35 -7.92 -9.39
N PHE A 145 -13.24 -7.66 -8.42
CA PHE A 145 -13.17 -8.23 -7.07
C PHE A 145 -14.56 -8.28 -6.42
N ARG A 146 -14.71 -9.13 -5.41
CA ARG A 146 -15.98 -9.28 -4.71
C ARG A 146 -16.16 -8.19 -3.66
N ALA A 147 -17.25 -7.42 -3.73
CA ALA A 147 -17.55 -6.36 -2.78
C ALA A 147 -18.98 -6.42 -2.26
N GLU A 148 -19.18 -6.06 -0.99
CA GLU A 148 -20.47 -5.71 -0.42
C GLU A 148 -20.73 -4.22 -0.70
N HIS A 149 -21.44 -3.91 -1.78
CA HIS A 149 -21.55 -2.56 -2.33
C HIS A 149 -22.02 -1.52 -1.29
N GLY A 150 -23.09 -1.81 -0.52
CA GLY A 150 -23.64 -0.88 0.46
C GLY A 150 -22.64 -0.51 1.56
N PRO A 151 -22.10 -1.48 2.32
CA PRO A 151 -21.10 -1.23 3.35
C PRO A 151 -19.80 -0.58 2.84
N LEU A 152 -19.32 -1.01 1.67
CA LEU A 152 -18.11 -0.42 1.08
C LEU A 152 -18.36 1.02 0.61
N GLN A 153 -19.52 1.29 0.00
CA GLN A 153 -19.91 2.65 -0.39
C GLN A 153 -20.02 3.60 0.80
N ALA A 154 -20.60 3.13 1.92
CA ALA A 154 -20.67 3.90 3.15
C ALA A 154 -19.27 4.22 3.67
N PHE A 155 -18.38 3.23 3.74
CA PHE A 155 -16.98 3.41 4.13
C PHE A 155 -16.25 4.46 3.27
N LEU A 156 -16.40 4.40 1.95
CA LEU A 156 -15.79 5.38 1.05
C LEU A 156 -16.33 6.80 1.28
N THR A 157 -17.63 6.93 1.55
CA THR A 157 -18.28 8.22 1.83
C THR A 157 -17.80 8.82 3.16
N GLU A 158 -17.51 7.99 4.15
CA GLU A 158 -17.07 8.40 5.48
C GLU A 158 -15.58 8.79 5.53
N HIS A 159 -14.78 8.36 4.54
CA HIS A 159 -13.32 8.55 4.53
C HIS A 159 -12.80 9.22 3.25
N PRO A 160 -13.27 10.43 2.90
CA PRO A 160 -12.69 11.16 1.78
C PRO A 160 -11.27 11.64 2.13
N LEU A 161 -10.33 11.52 1.17
CA LEU A 161 -8.90 11.80 1.43
C LEU A 161 -8.61 13.27 1.73
N ASP A 162 -9.42 14.20 1.26
CA ASP A 162 -9.32 15.63 1.58
C ASP A 162 -9.62 15.94 3.06
N ALA A 163 -10.38 15.07 3.74
CA ALA A 163 -10.58 15.14 5.17
C ALA A 163 -9.51 14.36 5.97
N VAL A 164 -8.95 13.28 5.41
CA VAL A 164 -7.98 12.42 6.10
C VAL A 164 -6.56 13.00 6.07
N VAL A 165 -6.12 13.48 4.91
CA VAL A 165 -4.72 13.88 4.68
C VAL A 165 -4.28 15.10 5.50
N PRO A 166 -5.11 16.15 5.75
CA PRO A 166 -4.71 17.27 6.59
C PRO A 166 -4.30 16.89 8.03
N ASP A 167 -4.92 15.85 8.58
CA ASP A 167 -4.68 15.39 9.95
C ASP A 167 -3.64 14.26 10.05
N LEU A 168 -3.06 13.83 8.92
CA LEU A 168 -2.10 12.75 8.87
C LEU A 168 -0.82 13.08 9.65
N GLN A 169 -0.51 12.29 10.67
CA GLN A 169 0.69 12.48 11.50
C GLN A 169 1.93 11.75 10.96
N ALA A 170 1.72 10.77 10.09
CA ALA A 170 2.80 10.01 9.45
C ALA A 170 3.57 10.85 8.41
N GLU A 171 4.85 10.54 8.23
CA GLU A 171 5.60 11.01 7.06
C GLU A 171 4.94 10.50 5.78
N LEU A 172 4.76 11.35 4.78
CA LEU A 172 4.03 11.02 3.55
C LEU A 172 4.91 11.15 2.30
N LEU A 173 5.02 10.06 1.54
CA LEU A 173 5.55 10.08 0.17
C LEU A 173 4.41 9.78 -0.81
N LEU A 174 4.10 10.76 -1.65
CA LEU A 174 3.19 10.59 -2.79
C LEU A 174 4.00 10.42 -4.07
N LEU A 175 3.78 9.31 -4.79
CA LEU A 175 4.36 9.05 -6.12
C LEU A 175 3.23 8.97 -7.13
N HIS A 176 3.31 9.70 -8.25
CA HIS A 176 2.25 9.67 -9.26
C HIS A 176 2.80 9.86 -10.66
N ALA A 177 2.41 8.99 -11.60
CA ALA A 177 2.77 9.11 -13.01
C ALA A 177 2.03 10.28 -13.68
N GLU A 178 2.75 11.09 -14.47
CA GLU A 178 2.09 12.16 -15.22
C GLU A 178 1.19 11.64 -16.36
N GLY A 179 1.46 10.42 -16.84
CA GLY A 179 0.67 9.74 -17.87
C GLY A 179 -0.39 8.80 -17.30
N ASP A 180 -0.75 8.90 -16.02
CA ASP A 180 -1.82 8.09 -15.42
C ASP A 180 -3.19 8.50 -15.98
N ASP A 181 -3.80 7.60 -16.75
CA ASP A 181 -5.11 7.75 -17.38
C ASP A 181 -6.26 7.17 -16.54
N SER A 182 -5.93 6.46 -15.47
CA SER A 182 -6.90 5.84 -14.56
C SER A 182 -7.24 6.75 -13.39
N VAL A 183 -6.21 7.33 -12.75
CA VAL A 183 -6.35 8.30 -11.65
C VAL A 183 -5.59 9.56 -12.04
N PRO A 184 -6.26 10.70 -12.26
CA PRO A 184 -5.58 11.94 -12.65
C PRO A 184 -4.56 12.40 -11.62
N ILE A 185 -3.34 12.74 -12.03
CA ILE A 185 -2.28 13.26 -11.15
C ILE A 185 -2.69 14.53 -10.38
N ALA A 186 -3.68 15.27 -10.89
CA ALA A 186 -4.26 16.42 -10.19
C ALA A 186 -4.73 16.07 -8.79
N HIS A 187 -5.32 14.87 -8.60
CA HIS A 187 -5.72 14.38 -7.29
C HIS A 187 -4.55 14.31 -6.29
N SER A 188 -3.41 13.73 -6.67
CA SER A 188 -2.23 13.70 -5.77
C SER A 188 -1.61 15.08 -5.55
N ARG A 189 -1.71 16.00 -6.51
CA ARG A 189 -1.28 17.40 -6.31
C ARG A 189 -2.15 18.11 -5.29
N GLU A 190 -3.46 17.89 -5.33
CA GLU A 190 -4.41 18.40 -4.33
C GLU A 190 -4.12 17.83 -2.95
N LEU A 191 -3.93 16.52 -2.81
CA LEU A 191 -3.56 15.89 -1.54
C LEU A 191 -2.25 16.45 -0.98
N ALA A 192 -1.23 16.62 -1.83
CA ALA A 192 0.05 17.22 -1.41
C ALA A 192 -0.10 18.68 -0.93
N GLY A 193 -1.06 19.40 -1.50
CA GLY A 193 -1.39 20.79 -1.08
C GLY A 193 -2.15 20.86 0.25
N LEU A 194 -2.85 19.79 0.62
CA LEU A 194 -3.61 19.69 1.88
C LEU A 194 -2.77 19.14 3.04
N ALA A 195 -1.76 18.34 2.73
CA ALA A 195 -0.90 17.69 3.71
C ALA A 195 0.10 18.66 4.36
N ASP A 196 0.61 18.30 5.54
CA ASP A 196 1.70 19.04 6.18
C ASP A 196 2.97 19.06 5.28
N PRO A 197 3.40 20.23 4.79
CA PRO A 197 4.56 20.34 3.91
C PRO A 197 5.87 19.94 4.60
N GLY A 198 5.94 19.97 5.93
CA GLY A 198 7.10 19.53 6.70
C GLY A 198 7.30 18.02 6.74
N ARG A 199 6.24 17.26 6.46
CA ARG A 199 6.22 15.79 6.50
C ARG A 199 5.89 15.16 5.16
N THR A 200 5.60 15.96 4.13
CA THR A 200 5.11 15.44 2.85
C THR A 200 6.09 15.68 1.73
N ARG A 201 6.35 14.63 0.96
CA ARG A 201 7.08 14.69 -0.29
C ARG A 201 6.18 14.19 -1.43
N PHE A 202 5.98 15.04 -2.43
CA PHE A 202 5.29 14.66 -3.67
C PHE A 202 6.30 14.56 -4.82
N VAL A 203 6.23 13.46 -5.57
CA VAL A 203 7.05 13.22 -6.76
C VAL A 203 6.13 12.94 -7.95
N ALA A 204 6.04 13.89 -8.87
CA ALA A 204 5.47 13.66 -10.19
C ALA A 204 6.48 12.90 -11.04
N VAL A 205 6.09 11.73 -11.53
CA VAL A 205 6.95 10.86 -12.34
C VAL A 205 6.67 11.16 -13.82
N PRO A 206 7.64 11.69 -14.56
CA PRO A 206 7.45 12.02 -15.97
C PRO A 206 7.07 10.79 -16.80
N GLY A 207 6.01 10.90 -17.60
CA GLY A 207 5.49 9.78 -18.38
C GLY A 207 4.89 8.69 -17.49
N GLY A 208 5.06 7.42 -17.90
CA GLY A 208 4.53 6.26 -17.18
C GLY A 208 3.01 6.14 -17.27
N ASP A 209 2.49 5.11 -16.64
CA ASP A 209 1.07 4.82 -16.53
C ASP A 209 0.71 4.44 -15.08
N HIS A 210 -0.56 4.17 -14.83
CA HIS A 210 -1.09 3.84 -13.49
C HIS A 210 -0.36 2.70 -12.78
N ARG A 211 0.20 1.74 -13.52
CA ARG A 211 0.84 0.54 -12.98
C ARG A 211 2.36 0.59 -12.98
N SER A 212 2.96 1.41 -13.83
CA SER A 212 4.42 1.44 -14.01
C SER A 212 5.18 1.91 -12.78
N VAL A 213 4.64 2.91 -12.06
CA VAL A 213 5.29 3.54 -10.89
C VAL A 213 5.58 2.54 -9.77
N GLN A 214 4.66 1.62 -9.51
CA GLN A 214 4.80 0.67 -8.39
C GLN A 214 5.90 -0.38 -8.58
N HIS A 215 6.27 -0.66 -9.86
CA HIS A 215 7.25 -1.68 -10.25
C HIS A 215 8.56 -1.09 -10.78
N ASP A 216 8.65 0.22 -10.92
CA ASP A 216 9.88 0.90 -11.34
C ASP A 216 10.96 0.73 -10.26
N PRO A 217 12.16 0.17 -10.60
CA PRO A 217 13.19 -0.11 -9.60
C PRO A 217 13.76 1.14 -8.92
N GLU A 218 13.83 2.28 -9.63
CA GLU A 218 14.35 3.53 -9.06
C GLU A 218 13.34 4.13 -8.06
N LEU A 219 12.04 4.05 -8.39
CA LEU A 219 10.96 4.52 -7.52
C LEU A 219 10.77 3.58 -6.31
N GLN A 220 10.95 2.27 -6.49
CA GLN A 220 11.00 1.33 -5.36
C GLN A 220 12.18 1.64 -4.43
N ALA A 221 13.37 1.90 -4.98
CA ALA A 221 14.52 2.30 -4.18
C ALA A 221 14.33 3.66 -3.48
N LEU A 222 13.64 4.61 -4.12
CA LEU A 222 13.25 5.87 -3.50
C LEU A 222 12.30 5.65 -2.32
N ALA A 223 11.24 4.86 -2.53
CA ALA A 223 10.27 4.52 -1.50
C ALA A 223 10.93 3.79 -0.32
N LEU A 224 11.82 2.84 -0.61
CA LEU A 224 12.54 2.09 0.42
C LEU A 224 13.40 3.02 1.29
N ARG A 225 14.23 3.89 0.68
CA ARG A 225 15.03 4.87 1.43
C ARG A 225 14.19 5.83 2.26
N PHE A 226 13.03 6.25 1.75
CA PHE A 226 12.10 7.07 2.51
C PHE A 226 11.61 6.34 3.76
N LEU A 227 11.20 5.08 3.61
CA LEU A 227 10.74 4.25 4.72
C LEU A 227 11.84 3.96 5.75
N GLU A 228 13.06 3.61 5.30
CA GLU A 228 14.21 3.39 6.20
C GLU A 228 14.47 4.64 7.07
N ASN A 229 14.49 5.83 6.48
CA ASN A 229 14.72 7.08 7.20
C ASN A 229 13.63 7.38 8.21
N ALA A 230 12.36 7.23 7.84
CA ALA A 230 11.23 7.49 8.72
C ALA A 230 11.17 6.49 9.89
N LEU A 231 11.40 5.21 9.62
CA LEU A 231 11.37 4.14 10.63
C LEU A 231 12.58 4.18 11.58
N ALA A 232 13.71 4.74 11.16
CA ALA A 232 14.89 4.91 12.02
C ALA A 232 14.80 6.14 12.95
N ALA A 233 13.91 7.09 12.66
CA ALA A 233 13.72 8.32 13.43
C ALA A 233 12.68 8.20 14.55
N GLY A 234 11.84 7.18 14.53
CA GLY A 234 10.78 6.89 15.51
C GLY A 234 11.24 5.84 16.51
#